data_d4eee7069d25e0191b07104a7d46c461
#
_entry.id   d4eee7069d25e0191b07104a7d46c461
#
_cell.length_a   1.000
_cell.length_b   1.000
_cell.length_c   1.000
_cell.angle_alpha   90.00
_cell.angle_beta   90.00
_cell.angle_gamma   90.00
#
_symmetry.space_group_name_H-M   'P 1'
#
loop_
_entity.id
_entity.type
_entity.pdbx_description
1 polymer ?
#
loop_
_entity_poly.entity_id
_entity_poly.type
_entity_poly.pdbx_seq_one_letter_code
_entity_poly.pdbx_strand_id
1 'polypeptide(L)'
;MRAKQDEDFLEVYHTVLKLSEKRVNKQMITDEEIAAVSNNDLRNWLQDFIAVEIVTEEMIEEIIRSEIEMYNYRSYEEIDLLEFMGRACPAFGMIGTVVGLILMLGSTTSGGADIAGVMGGMSVALITTLYGVLLAQIIFLPIASKRYQIKETQVLLMEMMREGLLYLKRRELPETAAKDLI
;
A
#
# COMPACT_ATOMS: atom_id res chain seq x y z
N MET A 1 -8.71 12.12 0.54
CA MET A 1 -8.13 10.79 0.81
C MET A 1 -7.82 10.60 2.30
N ARG A 2 -7.10 11.52 2.95
CA ARG A 2 -6.89 11.50 4.41
C ARG A 2 -8.21 11.44 5.20
N ALA A 3 -9.18 12.29 4.87
CA ALA A 3 -10.47 12.30 5.56
C ALA A 3 -11.20 10.93 5.54
N LYS A 4 -11.14 10.18 4.43
CA LYS A 4 -11.74 8.86 4.36
C LYS A 4 -10.99 7.83 5.20
N GLN A 5 -9.67 7.94 5.30
CA GLN A 5 -8.85 7.08 6.15
C GLN A 5 -9.15 7.33 7.64
N ASP A 6 -9.26 8.61 8.03
CA ASP A 6 -9.63 8.98 9.40
C ASP A 6 -11.05 8.49 9.76
N GLU A 7 -11.98 8.49 8.78
CA GLU A 7 -13.32 7.92 8.94
C GLU A 7 -13.27 6.39 9.16
N ASP A 8 -12.47 5.67 8.36
CA ASP A 8 -12.30 4.21 8.49
C ASP A 8 -11.72 3.83 9.86
N PHE A 9 -10.72 4.59 10.37
CA PHE A 9 -10.16 4.39 11.71
C PHE A 9 -11.20 4.63 12.81
N LEU A 10 -11.94 5.72 12.73
CA LEU A 10 -12.97 6.05 13.72
C LEU A 10 -14.11 5.04 13.72
N GLU A 11 -14.50 4.55 12.56
CA GLU A 11 -15.55 3.55 12.42
C GLU A 11 -15.13 2.21 13.06
N VAL A 12 -13.91 1.74 12.76
CA VAL A 12 -13.35 0.53 13.38
C VAL A 12 -13.26 0.70 14.90
N TYR A 13 -12.74 1.84 15.39
CA TYR A 13 -12.63 2.14 16.80
C TYR A 13 -13.99 2.12 17.51
N HIS A 14 -15.00 2.81 16.97
CA HIS A 14 -16.34 2.83 17.54
C HIS A 14 -17.02 1.45 17.52
N THR A 15 -16.78 0.68 16.47
CA THR A 15 -17.31 -0.68 16.35
C THR A 15 -16.72 -1.60 17.41
N VAL A 16 -15.39 -1.56 17.58
CA VAL A 16 -14.69 -2.35 18.61
C VAL A 16 -15.15 -1.96 20.01
N LEU A 17 -15.27 -0.66 20.31
CA LEU A 17 -15.78 -0.20 21.62
C LEU A 17 -17.19 -0.70 21.90
N LYS A 18 -18.11 -0.53 20.96
CA LYS A 18 -19.49 -0.96 21.10
C LYS A 18 -19.62 -2.48 21.33
N LEU A 19 -18.82 -3.26 20.62
CA LEU A 19 -18.80 -4.71 20.79
C LEU A 19 -18.15 -5.12 22.11
N SER A 20 -17.10 -4.41 22.57
CA SER A 20 -16.44 -4.67 23.85
C SER A 20 -17.36 -4.40 25.05
N GLU A 21 -18.11 -3.30 25.03
CA GLU A 21 -19.11 -2.99 26.07
C GLU A 21 -20.16 -4.10 26.19
N LYS A 22 -20.64 -4.63 25.07
CA LYS A 22 -21.60 -5.75 25.07
C LYS A 22 -21.01 -7.02 25.64
N ARG A 23 -19.76 -7.34 25.29
CA ARG A 23 -19.06 -8.52 25.80
C ARG A 23 -18.84 -8.45 27.32
N VAL A 24 -18.48 -7.28 27.83
CA VAL A 24 -18.33 -7.05 29.29
C VAL A 24 -19.67 -7.24 30.01
N ASN A 25 -20.77 -6.77 29.42
CA ASN A 25 -22.12 -6.94 29.93
C ASN A 25 -22.70 -8.38 29.75
N LYS A 26 -21.86 -9.34 29.32
CA LYS A 26 -22.24 -10.75 29.04
C LYS A 26 -23.35 -10.91 27.99
N GLN A 27 -23.52 -9.92 27.12
CA GLN A 27 -24.43 -10.00 25.98
C GLN A 27 -23.74 -10.73 24.83
N MET A 28 -24.48 -11.61 24.15
CA MET A 28 -23.97 -12.24 22.93
C MET A 28 -23.94 -11.25 21.78
N ILE A 29 -22.85 -11.26 21.02
CA ILE A 29 -22.77 -10.53 19.75
C ILE A 29 -23.58 -11.32 18.73
N THR A 30 -24.57 -10.69 18.10
CA THR A 30 -25.44 -11.34 17.11
C THR A 30 -24.80 -11.28 15.72
N ASP A 31 -25.10 -12.28 14.88
CA ASP A 31 -24.62 -12.35 13.50
C ASP A 31 -25.07 -11.12 12.67
N GLU A 32 -26.21 -10.54 13.00
CA GLU A 32 -26.70 -9.29 12.36
C GLU A 32 -25.81 -8.09 12.68
N GLU A 33 -25.26 -8.02 13.87
CA GLU A 33 -24.34 -6.96 14.29
C GLU A 33 -22.97 -7.08 13.62
N ILE A 34 -22.50 -8.31 13.46
CA ILE A 34 -21.26 -8.59 12.71
C ILE A 34 -21.47 -8.25 11.23
N ALA A 35 -22.61 -8.60 10.67
CA ALA A 35 -22.95 -8.29 9.27
C ALA A 35 -23.08 -6.78 9.02
N ALA A 36 -23.41 -5.97 10.03
CA ALA A 36 -23.52 -4.51 9.94
C ALA A 36 -22.16 -3.79 9.96
N VAL A 37 -21.05 -4.50 10.22
CA VAL A 37 -19.69 -3.91 10.18
C VAL A 37 -19.32 -3.59 8.74
N SER A 38 -18.96 -2.34 8.46
CA SER A 38 -18.64 -1.89 7.10
C SER A 38 -17.29 -2.43 6.61
N ASN A 39 -16.31 -2.55 7.51
CA ASN A 39 -15.00 -3.07 7.16
C ASN A 39 -15.07 -4.60 6.97
N ASN A 40 -14.72 -5.05 5.76
CA ASN A 40 -14.80 -6.47 5.40
C ASN A 40 -13.81 -7.34 6.19
N ASP A 41 -12.59 -6.85 6.42
CA ASP A 41 -11.54 -7.60 7.11
C ASP A 41 -11.95 -7.81 8.58
N LEU A 42 -12.39 -6.75 9.24
CA LEU A 42 -12.89 -6.83 10.62
C LEU A 42 -14.12 -7.74 10.72
N ARG A 43 -15.02 -7.69 9.76
CA ARG A 43 -16.21 -8.56 9.72
C ARG A 43 -15.83 -10.02 9.63
N ASN A 44 -14.93 -10.37 8.71
CA ASN A 44 -14.46 -11.75 8.54
C ASN A 44 -13.77 -12.25 9.80
N TRP A 45 -12.89 -11.46 10.39
CA TRP A 45 -12.21 -11.82 11.63
C TRP A 45 -13.17 -11.97 12.83
N LEU A 46 -14.20 -11.12 12.91
CA LEU A 46 -15.24 -11.27 13.95
C LEU A 46 -16.02 -12.57 13.78
N GLN A 47 -16.37 -12.94 12.54
CA GLN A 47 -17.05 -14.20 12.25
C GLN A 47 -16.18 -15.40 12.57
N ASP A 48 -14.92 -15.39 12.19
CA ASP A 48 -14.02 -16.52 12.31
C ASP A 48 -13.57 -16.75 13.76
N PHE A 49 -13.33 -15.67 14.52
CA PHE A 49 -12.65 -15.78 15.83
C PHE A 49 -13.55 -15.51 17.04
N ILE A 50 -14.59 -14.69 16.89
CA ILE A 50 -15.48 -14.38 18.02
C ILE A 50 -16.67 -15.31 18.09
N ALA A 51 -17.22 -15.76 16.96
CA ALA A 51 -18.29 -16.72 16.89
C ALA A 51 -17.85 -18.14 17.35
N VAL A 52 -16.55 -18.47 17.21
CA VAL A 52 -16.00 -19.78 17.57
C VAL A 52 -15.32 -19.70 18.95
N GLU A 53 -15.95 -20.29 19.97
CA GLU A 53 -15.41 -20.27 21.35
C GLU A 53 -14.08 -21.04 21.53
N ILE A 54 -13.78 -21.99 20.65
CA ILE A 54 -12.63 -22.91 20.76
C ILE A 54 -11.30 -22.21 20.41
N VAL A 55 -11.33 -21.06 19.71
CA VAL A 55 -10.10 -20.35 19.27
C VAL A 55 -9.46 -19.64 20.46
N THR A 56 -8.19 -19.95 20.74
CA THR A 56 -7.41 -19.29 21.79
C THR A 56 -6.88 -17.92 21.33
N GLU A 57 -6.53 -17.05 22.29
CA GLU A 57 -5.94 -15.74 21.99
C GLU A 57 -4.65 -15.87 21.18
N GLU A 58 -3.79 -16.82 21.52
CA GLU A 58 -2.52 -17.10 20.85
C GLU A 58 -2.75 -17.47 19.37
N MET A 59 -3.78 -18.28 19.09
CA MET A 59 -4.15 -18.64 17.72
C MET A 59 -4.65 -17.43 16.92
N ILE A 60 -5.47 -16.58 17.54
CA ILE A 60 -5.96 -15.35 16.91
C ILE A 60 -4.78 -14.44 16.55
N GLU A 61 -3.89 -14.23 17.52
CA GLU A 61 -2.72 -13.37 17.32
C GLU A 61 -1.82 -13.90 16.20
N GLU A 62 -1.52 -15.18 16.17
CA GLU A 62 -0.65 -15.80 15.17
C GLU A 62 -1.26 -15.73 13.76
N ILE A 63 -2.56 -16.03 13.61
CA ILE A 63 -3.25 -16.02 12.33
C ILE A 63 -3.31 -14.60 11.77
N ILE A 64 -3.76 -13.62 12.57
CA ILE A 64 -3.89 -12.24 12.12
C ILE A 64 -2.52 -11.64 11.81
N ARG A 65 -1.51 -11.94 12.63
CA ARG A 65 -0.13 -11.52 12.37
C ARG A 65 0.39 -12.04 11.04
N SER A 66 0.16 -13.32 10.76
CA SER A 66 0.54 -13.93 9.47
C SER A 66 -0.19 -13.27 8.29
N GLU A 67 -1.46 -12.89 8.47
CA GLU A 67 -2.25 -12.21 7.44
C GLU A 67 -1.73 -10.78 7.17
N ILE A 68 -1.39 -10.04 8.22
CA ILE A 68 -0.76 -8.72 8.13
C ILE A 68 0.61 -8.81 7.43
N GLU A 69 1.44 -9.79 7.79
CA GLU A 69 2.74 -10.01 7.17
C GLU A 69 2.59 -10.35 5.67
N MET A 70 1.63 -11.19 5.32
CA MET A 70 1.35 -11.55 3.92
C MET A 70 0.85 -10.34 3.12
N TYR A 71 -0.05 -9.53 3.67
CA TYR A 71 -0.49 -8.28 3.04
C TYR A 71 0.68 -7.32 2.83
N ASN A 72 1.51 -7.16 3.85
CA ASN A 72 2.70 -6.32 3.79
C ASN A 72 3.66 -6.77 2.70
N TYR A 73 3.96 -8.07 2.62
CA TYR A 73 4.84 -8.65 1.60
C TYR A 73 4.32 -8.41 0.17
N ARG A 74 3.05 -8.72 -0.09
CA ARG A 74 2.43 -8.52 -1.42
C ARG A 74 2.45 -7.04 -1.84
N SER A 75 2.11 -6.15 -0.91
CA SER A 75 2.13 -4.71 -1.18
C SER A 75 3.54 -4.19 -1.45
N TYR A 76 4.55 -4.77 -0.80
CA TYR A 76 5.95 -4.43 -1.05
C TYR A 76 6.39 -4.83 -2.47
N GLU A 77 6.02 -6.00 -2.94
CA GLU A 77 6.35 -6.45 -4.31
C GLU A 77 5.77 -5.50 -5.37
N GLU A 78 4.52 -5.04 -5.19
CA GLU A 78 3.90 -4.08 -6.10
C GLU A 78 4.65 -2.73 -6.10
N ILE A 79 5.05 -2.25 -4.93
CA ILE A 79 5.77 -0.98 -4.77
C ILE A 79 7.17 -1.07 -5.37
N ASP A 80 7.91 -2.15 -5.09
CA ASP A 80 9.26 -2.36 -5.61
C ASP A 80 9.28 -2.43 -7.14
N LEU A 81 8.27 -3.07 -7.74
CA LEU A 81 8.10 -3.07 -9.19
C LEU A 81 7.95 -1.65 -9.77
N LEU A 82 7.11 -0.81 -9.14
CA LEU A 82 6.93 0.57 -9.57
C LEU A 82 8.21 1.41 -9.41
N GLU A 83 8.93 1.22 -8.30
CA GLU A 83 10.22 1.87 -8.09
C GLU A 83 11.28 1.39 -9.07
N PHE A 84 11.33 0.09 -9.35
CA PHE A 84 12.21 -0.47 -10.38
C PHE A 84 11.95 0.17 -11.75
N MET A 85 10.68 0.30 -12.16
CA MET A 85 10.31 0.99 -13.40
C MET A 85 10.75 2.46 -13.36
N GLY A 86 10.58 3.14 -12.23
CA GLY A 86 11.05 4.51 -12.02
C GLY A 86 12.57 4.65 -12.18
N ARG A 87 13.35 3.71 -11.67
CA ARG A 87 14.81 3.67 -11.81
C ARG A 87 15.25 3.29 -13.24
N ALA A 88 14.50 2.42 -13.92
CA ALA A 88 14.83 1.96 -15.26
C ALA A 88 14.58 3.06 -16.33
N CYS A 89 13.56 3.88 -16.20
CA CYS A 89 13.22 4.90 -17.20
C CYS A 89 14.37 5.86 -17.55
N PRO A 90 15.11 6.46 -16.59
CA PRO A 90 16.28 7.31 -16.92
C PRO A 90 17.41 6.50 -17.58
N ALA A 91 17.60 5.23 -17.21
CA ALA A 91 18.60 4.36 -17.81
C ALA A 91 18.30 4.13 -19.31
N PHE A 92 17.03 3.89 -19.66
CA PHE A 92 16.60 3.83 -21.07
C PHE A 92 16.76 5.18 -21.78
N GLY A 93 16.56 6.29 -21.07
CA GLY A 93 16.87 7.64 -21.59
C GLY A 93 18.35 7.78 -21.98
N MET A 94 19.27 7.29 -21.15
CA MET A 94 20.70 7.29 -21.47
C MET A 94 21.05 6.38 -22.68
N ILE A 95 20.41 5.24 -22.83
CA ILE A 95 20.54 4.40 -24.02
C ILE A 95 20.13 5.18 -25.27
N GLY A 96 19.04 5.92 -25.19
CA GLY A 96 18.58 6.79 -26.27
C GLY A 96 19.59 7.90 -26.64
N THR A 97 20.36 8.44 -25.67
CA THR A 97 21.43 9.39 -26.00
C THR A 97 22.55 8.73 -26.79
N VAL A 98 22.95 7.52 -26.43
CA VAL A 98 23.96 6.77 -27.17
C VAL A 98 23.50 6.50 -28.60
N VAL A 99 22.26 6.09 -28.79
CA VAL A 99 21.68 5.88 -30.13
C VAL A 99 21.66 7.19 -30.93
N GLY A 100 21.24 8.29 -30.32
CA GLY A 100 21.25 9.61 -30.95
C GLY A 100 22.65 10.07 -31.40
N LEU A 101 23.68 9.79 -30.57
CA LEU A 101 25.07 10.10 -30.91
C LEU A 101 25.58 9.20 -32.06
N ILE A 102 25.21 7.92 -32.09
CA ILE A 102 25.56 7.00 -33.19
C ILE A 102 24.96 7.53 -34.51
N LEU A 103 23.69 7.93 -34.51
CA LEU A 103 23.04 8.51 -35.69
C LEU A 103 23.72 9.82 -36.14
N MET A 104 24.08 10.68 -35.19
CA MET A 104 24.81 11.90 -35.44
C MET A 104 26.17 11.65 -36.11
N LEU A 105 26.96 10.72 -35.57
CA LEU A 105 28.26 10.34 -36.11
C LEU A 105 28.12 9.69 -37.51
N GLY A 106 27.10 8.87 -37.72
CA GLY A 106 26.82 8.24 -39.02
C GLY A 106 26.56 9.24 -40.14
N SER A 107 25.93 10.39 -39.81
CA SER A 107 25.64 11.44 -40.78
C SER A 107 26.87 12.27 -41.18
N THR A 108 27.97 12.23 -40.41
CA THR A 108 29.21 12.96 -40.73
C THR A 108 30.17 12.18 -41.63
N THR A 109 30.01 10.85 -41.76
CA THR A 109 30.93 10.00 -42.52
C THR A 109 30.64 9.91 -44.02
N SER A 110 29.51 10.46 -44.50
CA SER A 110 29.05 10.31 -45.90
C SER A 110 29.57 11.43 -46.86
N GLY A 111 30.77 11.97 -46.62
CA GLY A 111 31.47 12.81 -47.63
C GLY A 111 31.09 14.31 -47.64
N GLY A 112 30.34 14.77 -46.69
CA GLY A 112 30.02 16.17 -46.43
C GLY A 112 29.20 16.27 -45.13
N ALA A 113 29.53 17.22 -44.28
CA ALA A 113 28.79 17.36 -43.00
C ALA A 113 27.31 17.64 -43.30
N ASP A 114 26.46 16.60 -43.20
CA ASP A 114 25.02 16.76 -43.24
C ASP A 114 24.54 17.36 -41.91
N ILE A 115 24.47 18.69 -41.86
CA ILE A 115 24.06 19.46 -40.70
C ILE A 115 22.65 19.00 -40.21
N ALA A 116 21.76 18.67 -41.14
CA ALA A 116 20.42 18.18 -40.78
C ALA A 116 20.44 16.87 -40.09
N GLY A 117 21.26 15.92 -40.52
CA GLY A 117 21.44 14.60 -39.85
C GLY A 117 22.11 14.72 -38.48
N VAL A 118 23.09 15.61 -38.35
CA VAL A 118 23.72 15.92 -37.05
C VAL A 118 22.70 16.49 -36.06
N MET A 119 21.92 17.49 -36.47
CA MET A 119 20.87 18.08 -35.63
C MET A 119 19.76 17.05 -35.28
N GLY A 120 19.42 16.19 -36.23
CA GLY A 120 18.45 15.10 -35.98
C GLY A 120 18.92 14.13 -34.91
N GLY A 121 20.14 13.62 -35.00
CA GLY A 121 20.74 12.74 -34.00
C GLY A 121 20.81 13.37 -32.60
N MET A 122 21.22 14.63 -32.53
CA MET A 122 21.27 15.39 -31.29
C MET A 122 19.87 15.58 -30.69
N SER A 123 18.87 15.90 -31.52
CA SER A 123 17.47 16.01 -31.06
C SER A 123 16.95 14.72 -30.47
N VAL A 124 17.19 13.56 -31.09
CA VAL A 124 16.81 12.25 -30.57
C VAL A 124 17.45 12.00 -29.20
N ALA A 125 18.76 12.30 -29.06
CA ALA A 125 19.46 12.13 -27.81
C ALA A 125 18.83 12.94 -26.65
N LEU A 126 18.53 14.19 -26.88
CA LEU A 126 17.94 15.08 -25.86
C LEU A 126 16.51 14.69 -25.49
N ILE A 127 15.66 14.38 -26.48
CA ILE A 127 14.27 14.03 -26.29
C ILE A 127 14.13 12.72 -25.52
N THR A 128 14.92 11.70 -25.83
CA THR A 128 14.85 10.41 -25.15
C THR A 128 15.22 10.51 -23.68
N THR A 129 16.22 11.32 -23.33
CA THR A 129 16.59 11.57 -21.95
C THR A 129 15.50 12.33 -21.21
N LEU A 130 14.95 13.37 -21.84
CA LEU A 130 13.85 14.15 -21.26
C LEU A 130 12.66 13.23 -20.92
N TYR A 131 12.20 12.40 -21.86
CA TYR A 131 11.10 11.48 -21.60
C TYR A 131 11.43 10.44 -20.54
N GLY A 132 12.64 9.89 -20.52
CA GLY A 132 13.08 8.96 -19.49
C GLY A 132 12.96 9.55 -18.09
N VAL A 133 13.42 10.79 -17.90
CA VAL A 133 13.33 11.48 -16.61
C VAL A 133 11.89 11.87 -16.26
N LEU A 134 11.11 12.35 -17.22
CA LEU A 134 9.72 12.74 -16.99
C LEU A 134 8.87 11.54 -16.56
N LEU A 135 8.98 10.40 -17.25
CA LEU A 135 8.27 9.19 -16.89
C LEU A 135 8.61 8.72 -15.48
N ALA A 136 9.90 8.72 -15.13
CA ALA A 136 10.34 8.35 -13.79
C ALA A 136 9.74 9.26 -12.71
N GLN A 137 9.95 10.58 -12.84
CA GLN A 137 9.68 11.54 -11.77
C GLN A 137 8.20 11.93 -11.66
N ILE A 138 7.47 11.92 -12.77
CA ILE A 138 6.06 12.38 -12.76
C ILE A 138 5.09 11.20 -12.65
N ILE A 139 5.45 10.01 -13.14
CA ILE A 139 4.53 8.90 -13.18
C ILE A 139 4.91 7.83 -12.15
N PHE A 140 6.05 7.15 -12.33
CA PHE A 140 6.35 5.95 -11.55
C PHE A 140 6.64 6.24 -10.07
N LEU A 141 7.53 7.17 -9.78
CA LEU A 141 7.92 7.45 -8.39
C LEU A 141 6.77 8.05 -7.55
N PRO A 142 5.93 8.98 -8.05
CA PRO A 142 4.78 9.45 -7.29
C PRO A 142 3.74 8.37 -7.05
N ILE A 143 3.51 7.45 -8.01
CA ILE A 143 2.59 6.33 -7.83
C ILE A 143 3.13 5.37 -6.77
N ALA A 144 4.41 5.01 -6.83
CA ALA A 144 5.06 4.16 -5.83
C ALA A 144 4.95 4.75 -4.41
N SER A 145 5.29 6.03 -4.26
CA SER A 145 5.19 6.75 -2.99
C SER A 145 3.76 6.77 -2.43
N LYS A 146 2.77 6.97 -3.31
CA LYS A 146 1.37 6.95 -2.89
C LYS A 146 0.90 5.56 -2.47
N ARG A 147 1.32 4.51 -3.18
CA ARG A 147 1.05 3.12 -2.81
C ARG A 147 1.67 2.77 -1.47
N TYR A 148 2.89 3.24 -1.22
CA TYR A 148 3.56 3.06 0.06
C TYR A 148 2.75 3.66 1.22
N GLN A 149 2.27 4.90 1.08
CA GLN A 149 1.44 5.54 2.11
C GLN A 149 0.13 4.79 2.38
N ILE A 150 -0.53 4.30 1.32
CA ILE A 150 -1.76 3.51 1.46
C ILE A 150 -1.47 2.21 2.23
N LYS A 151 -0.39 1.51 1.88
CA LYS A 151 0.04 0.28 2.54
C LYS A 151 0.28 0.51 4.03
N GLU A 152 1.06 1.53 4.40
CA GLU A 152 1.36 1.85 5.81
C GLU A 152 0.07 2.10 6.61
N THR A 153 -0.86 2.87 6.03
CA THR A 153 -2.13 3.15 6.70
C THR A 153 -2.98 1.89 6.87
N GLN A 154 -3.00 1.02 5.87
CA GLN A 154 -3.77 -0.23 5.93
C GLN A 154 -3.19 -1.20 6.96
N VAL A 155 -1.87 -1.34 7.02
CA VAL A 155 -1.19 -2.17 8.03
C VAL A 155 -1.53 -1.66 9.45
N LEU A 156 -1.45 -0.35 9.67
CA LEU A 156 -1.80 0.24 10.95
C LEU A 156 -3.27 -0.02 11.33
N LEU A 157 -4.19 0.06 10.36
CA LEU A 157 -5.60 -0.26 10.58
C LEU A 157 -5.80 -1.74 10.95
N MET A 158 -5.10 -2.65 10.28
CA MET A 158 -5.15 -4.09 10.59
C MET A 158 -4.57 -4.39 11.98
N GLU A 159 -3.49 -3.74 12.39
CA GLU A 159 -2.93 -3.86 13.74
C GLU A 159 -3.92 -3.37 14.80
N MET A 160 -4.58 -2.24 14.58
CA MET A 160 -5.62 -1.74 15.48
C MET A 160 -6.80 -2.71 15.59
N MET A 161 -7.24 -3.30 14.47
CA MET A 161 -8.28 -4.32 14.47
C MET A 161 -7.85 -5.57 15.23
N ARG A 162 -6.60 -6.01 15.09
CA ARG A 162 -6.03 -7.14 15.84
C ARG A 162 -6.13 -6.89 17.34
N GLU A 163 -5.63 -5.77 17.82
CA GLU A 163 -5.70 -5.41 19.24
C GLU A 163 -7.16 -5.37 19.73
N GLY A 164 -8.04 -4.76 18.95
CA GLY A 164 -9.47 -4.71 19.27
C GLY A 164 -10.12 -6.10 19.44
N LEU A 165 -9.75 -7.05 18.58
CA LEU A 165 -10.22 -8.43 18.67
C LEU A 165 -9.70 -9.18 19.90
N LEU A 166 -8.43 -8.94 20.27
CA LEU A 166 -7.84 -9.51 21.49
C LEU A 166 -8.57 -8.97 22.75
N TYR A 167 -8.87 -7.68 22.82
CA TYR A 167 -9.67 -7.10 23.90
C TYR A 167 -11.07 -7.72 23.97
N LEU A 168 -11.74 -7.90 22.83
CA LEU A 168 -13.03 -8.58 22.77
C LEU A 168 -12.97 -10.01 23.29
N LYS A 169 -11.87 -10.72 23.04
CA LYS A 169 -11.68 -12.10 23.51
C LYS A 169 -11.40 -12.17 25.00
N ARG A 170 -10.58 -11.26 25.54
CA ARG A 170 -10.24 -11.14 26.97
C ARG A 170 -11.41 -10.68 27.83
N ARG A 171 -12.45 -10.12 27.24
CA ARG A 171 -13.58 -9.47 27.95
C ARG A 171 -13.11 -8.34 28.86
N GLU A 172 -12.12 -7.56 28.44
CA GLU A 172 -11.57 -6.44 29.19
C GLU A 172 -12.42 -5.16 28.99
N LEU A 173 -12.34 -4.25 29.96
CA LEU A 173 -13.13 -3.01 29.94
C LEU A 173 -12.65 -2.04 28.85
N PRO A 174 -13.57 -1.31 28.20
CA PRO A 174 -13.23 -0.38 27.10
C PRO A 174 -12.32 0.79 27.51
N GLU A 175 -12.22 1.14 28.80
CA GLU A 175 -11.31 2.17 29.30
C GLU A 175 -9.84 1.82 29.20
N THR A 176 -9.49 0.53 29.32
CA THR A 176 -8.13 0.03 29.09
C THR A 176 -7.81 0.00 27.59
N ALA A 177 -8.76 -0.44 26.78
CA ALA A 177 -8.63 -0.46 25.32
C ALA A 177 -8.43 0.94 24.72
N ALA A 178 -9.09 1.96 25.27
CA ALA A 178 -8.97 3.33 24.80
C ALA A 178 -7.59 3.97 25.07
N LYS A 179 -6.84 3.50 26.05
CA LYS A 179 -5.49 4.01 26.38
C LYS A 179 -4.39 3.43 25.52
N ASP A 180 -4.57 2.20 25.04
CA ASP A 180 -3.56 1.46 24.30
C ASP A 180 -3.74 1.57 22.77
N LEU A 181 -4.91 2.11 22.32
CA LEU A 181 -5.24 2.36 20.91
C LEU A 181 -4.91 3.79 20.42
N ILE A 182 -4.45 4.69 21.31
CA ILE A 182 -4.02 6.07 20.99
C ILE A 182 -2.51 6.17 21.13
#